data_8b9ff142401d1791376109980d78d9a2
#
_entry.id   8b9ff142401d1791376109980d78d9a2
#
_cell.length_a   1.000
_cell.length_b   1.000
_cell.length_c   1.000
_cell.angle_alpha   90.00
_cell.angle_beta   90.00
_cell.angle_gamma   90.00
#
_symmetry.space_group_name_H-M   'P 1'
#
loop_
_entity.id
_entity.type
_entity.pdbx_description
1 polymer ?
#
loop_
_entity_poly.entity_id
_entity_poly.type
_entity_poly.pdbx_seq_one_letter_code
_entity_poly.pdbx_strand_id
1 'polypeptide(L)'
;MINSKNLEKDEVKEYFNGTGFDRWNRIYSKSDDVNRVQRNIRIGHQKTVDDVIKWITKYPELSQMTFCDAGCGVGSLTIPLLRKGVKDIQVSDISASMIEETKLRIKNEGLNNRGIKYKVSDLEQLTGTFDFVICLDVFIHYPQSVAEEMVKHLCDLTTSRLIAVSYTHRRCRRRTRCRS
;
A
#
# COMPACT_ATOMS: atom_id res chain seq x y z
N MET A 1 -4.36 15.87 -26.75
CA MET A 1 -5.50 15.27 -26.02
C MET A 1 -4.95 14.72 -24.71
N ILE A 2 -5.34 15.31 -23.56
CA ILE A 2 -4.97 14.81 -22.24
C ILE A 2 -5.71 13.47 -22.07
N ASN A 3 -4.98 12.40 -21.81
CA ASN A 3 -5.54 11.05 -21.66
C ASN A 3 -6.35 11.03 -20.35
N SER A 4 -7.62 10.65 -20.40
CA SER A 4 -8.51 10.57 -19.21
C SER A 4 -7.90 9.76 -18.06
N LYS A 5 -7.10 8.75 -18.37
CA LYS A 5 -6.35 7.95 -17.38
C LYS A 5 -5.33 8.77 -16.57
N ASN A 6 -4.72 9.77 -17.16
CA ASN A 6 -3.76 10.63 -16.44
C ASN A 6 -4.46 11.61 -15.50
N LEU A 7 -5.63 12.15 -15.90
CA LEU A 7 -6.45 13.00 -15.04
C LEU A 7 -6.88 12.28 -13.76
N GLU A 8 -7.34 11.04 -13.85
CA GLU A 8 -7.76 10.25 -12.69
C GLU A 8 -6.59 9.96 -11.73
N LYS A 9 -5.39 9.73 -12.26
CA LYS A 9 -4.19 9.54 -11.43
C LYS A 9 -3.74 10.82 -10.73
N ASP A 10 -3.80 11.95 -11.43
CA ASP A 10 -3.45 13.26 -10.86
C ASP A 10 -4.43 13.61 -9.72
N GLU A 11 -5.72 13.34 -9.88
CA GLU A 11 -6.72 13.50 -8.82
C GLU A 11 -6.43 12.61 -7.60
N VAL A 12 -6.07 11.34 -7.81
CA VAL A 12 -5.67 10.42 -6.73
C VAL A 12 -4.42 10.94 -6.01
N LYS A 13 -3.42 11.40 -6.77
CA LYS A 13 -2.19 11.95 -6.22
C LYS A 13 -2.43 13.22 -5.40
N GLU A 14 -3.22 14.16 -5.92
CA GLU A 14 -3.59 15.38 -5.21
C GLU A 14 -4.36 15.06 -3.93
N TYR A 15 -5.32 14.14 -3.99
CA TYR A 15 -6.06 13.68 -2.82
C TYR A 15 -5.12 13.16 -1.72
N PHE A 16 -4.19 12.25 -2.05
CA PHE A 16 -3.28 11.66 -1.08
C PHE A 16 -2.14 12.58 -0.62
N ASN A 17 -1.84 13.66 -1.33
CA ASN A 17 -0.93 14.70 -0.85
C ASN A 17 -1.63 15.77 0.01
N GLY A 18 -2.96 15.84 -0.01
CA GLY A 18 -3.77 16.82 0.71
C GLY A 18 -4.71 16.18 1.74
N THR A 19 -6.01 16.38 1.56
CA THR A 19 -7.06 15.95 2.52
C THR A 19 -7.08 14.45 2.79
N GLY A 20 -6.69 13.65 1.82
CA GLY A 20 -6.54 12.21 1.97
C GLY A 20 -5.42 11.84 2.92
N PHE A 21 -4.27 12.55 2.84
CA PHE A 21 -3.15 12.34 3.75
C PHE A 21 -3.60 12.49 5.22
N ASP A 22 -4.21 13.62 5.57
CA ASP A 22 -4.65 13.89 6.95
C ASP A 22 -5.64 12.82 7.45
N ARG A 23 -6.57 12.42 6.57
CA ARG A 23 -7.55 11.40 6.88
C ARG A 23 -6.90 10.05 7.15
N TRP A 24 -6.04 9.58 6.26
CA TRP A 24 -5.43 8.25 6.36
C TRP A 24 -4.35 8.20 7.43
N ASN A 25 -3.60 9.29 7.61
CA ASN A 25 -2.65 9.43 8.71
C ASN A 25 -3.35 9.30 10.07
N ARG A 26 -4.53 9.92 10.24
CA ARG A 26 -5.35 9.79 11.44
C ARG A 26 -5.91 8.38 11.60
N ILE A 27 -6.43 7.77 10.52
CA ILE A 27 -6.96 6.41 10.57
C ILE A 27 -5.90 5.42 11.03
N TYR A 28 -4.67 5.54 10.55
CA TYR A 28 -3.57 4.62 10.88
C TYR A 28 -2.64 5.13 12.01
N SER A 29 -2.99 6.22 12.68
CA SER A 29 -2.30 6.64 13.91
C SER A 29 -2.77 5.82 15.11
N LYS A 30 -2.04 5.95 16.24
CA LYS A 30 -2.44 5.36 17.54
C LYS A 30 -3.51 6.19 18.26
N SER A 31 -3.97 7.31 17.66
CA SER A 31 -4.99 8.18 18.26
C SER A 31 -6.34 7.50 18.34
N ASP A 32 -7.06 7.72 19.44
CA ASP A 32 -8.44 7.30 19.63
C ASP A 32 -9.46 8.28 19.01
N ASP A 33 -8.98 9.42 18.49
CA ASP A 33 -9.81 10.44 17.82
C ASP A 33 -10.19 9.99 16.39
N VAL A 34 -10.95 8.90 16.32
CA VAL A 34 -11.50 8.35 15.08
C VAL A 34 -12.96 7.98 15.28
N ASN A 35 -13.79 8.31 14.29
CA ASN A 35 -15.18 7.89 14.30
C ASN A 35 -15.33 6.36 14.11
N ARG A 36 -16.55 5.84 14.33
CA ARG A 36 -16.85 4.40 14.22
C ARG A 36 -16.46 3.80 12.86
N VAL A 37 -16.68 4.53 11.77
CA VAL A 37 -16.37 4.06 10.41
C VAL A 37 -14.87 3.96 10.21
N GLN A 38 -14.13 5.00 10.61
CA GLN A 38 -12.66 5.03 10.55
C GLN A 38 -12.02 3.93 11.40
N ARG A 39 -12.59 3.67 12.60
CA ARG A 39 -12.15 2.57 13.46
C ARG A 39 -12.36 1.20 12.78
N ASN A 40 -13.50 0.99 12.14
CA ASN A 40 -13.75 -0.26 11.42
C ASN A 40 -12.81 -0.44 10.22
N ILE A 41 -12.47 0.64 9.51
CA ILE A 41 -11.46 0.61 8.43
C ILE A 41 -10.10 0.22 9.01
N ARG A 42 -9.67 0.86 10.11
CA ARG A 42 -8.41 0.55 10.81
C ARG A 42 -8.34 -0.94 11.21
N ILE A 43 -9.39 -1.46 11.84
CA ILE A 43 -9.44 -2.86 12.28
C ILE A 43 -9.37 -3.82 11.09
N GLY A 44 -10.12 -3.54 10.02
CA GLY A 44 -10.13 -4.36 8.82
C GLY A 44 -8.76 -4.39 8.13
N HIS A 45 -8.14 -3.23 7.98
CA HIS A 45 -6.81 -3.11 7.40
C HIS A 45 -5.75 -3.81 8.27
N GLN A 46 -5.78 -3.59 9.60
CA GLN A 46 -4.83 -4.24 10.51
C GLN A 46 -4.94 -5.76 10.41
N LYS A 47 -6.16 -6.31 10.34
CA LYS A 47 -6.35 -7.75 10.14
C LYS A 47 -5.71 -8.23 8.83
N THR A 48 -5.86 -7.48 7.74
CA THR A 48 -5.22 -7.79 6.46
C THR A 48 -3.70 -7.80 6.59
N VAL A 49 -3.13 -6.78 7.23
CA VAL A 49 -1.68 -6.72 7.50
C VAL A 49 -1.23 -7.91 8.34
N ASP A 50 -1.93 -8.25 9.42
CA ASP A 50 -1.60 -9.37 10.30
C ASP A 50 -1.64 -10.71 9.55
N ASP A 51 -2.65 -10.93 8.69
CA ASP A 51 -2.78 -12.13 7.87
C ASP A 51 -1.62 -12.23 6.85
N VAL A 52 -1.25 -11.13 6.21
CA VAL A 52 -0.09 -11.05 5.28
C VAL A 52 1.20 -11.36 6.02
N ILE A 53 1.44 -10.72 7.16
CA ILE A 53 2.64 -10.97 7.98
C ILE A 53 2.71 -12.43 8.42
N LYS A 54 1.60 -12.99 8.93
CA LYS A 54 1.52 -14.40 9.34
C LYS A 54 1.84 -15.36 8.18
N TRP A 55 1.46 -14.99 6.97
CA TRP A 55 1.72 -15.80 5.79
C TRP A 55 3.18 -15.68 5.34
N ILE A 56 3.73 -14.48 5.29
CA ILE A 56 5.11 -14.22 4.89
C ILE A 56 6.10 -14.84 5.90
N THR A 57 5.81 -14.79 7.19
CA THR A 57 6.70 -15.36 8.23
C THR A 57 6.83 -16.88 8.20
N LYS A 58 6.12 -17.57 7.31
CA LYS A 58 6.35 -19.00 7.03
C LYS A 58 7.61 -19.26 6.20
N TYR A 59 8.14 -18.23 5.54
CA TYR A 59 9.37 -18.32 4.76
C TYR A 59 10.58 -18.11 5.70
N PRO A 60 11.50 -19.11 5.81
CA PRO A 60 12.58 -19.05 6.79
C PRO A 60 13.63 -17.99 6.48
N GLU A 61 13.75 -17.58 5.22
CA GLU A 61 14.85 -16.74 4.73
C GLU A 61 14.43 -15.28 4.45
N LEU A 62 13.48 -14.74 5.20
CA LEU A 62 12.94 -13.37 5.01
C LEU A 62 14.03 -12.29 4.93
N SER A 63 15.11 -12.45 5.67
CA SER A 63 16.21 -11.47 5.69
C SER A 63 17.08 -11.47 4.42
N GLN A 64 16.91 -12.46 3.56
CA GLN A 64 17.62 -12.61 2.28
C GLN A 64 16.72 -12.28 1.09
N MET A 65 15.42 -12.19 1.30
CA MET A 65 14.43 -11.90 0.27
C MET A 65 14.25 -10.40 0.05
N THR A 66 13.92 -10.05 -1.19
CA THR A 66 13.65 -8.68 -1.64
C THR A 66 12.16 -8.41 -1.68
N PHE A 67 11.76 -7.25 -1.16
CA PHE A 67 10.37 -6.85 -1.02
C PHE A 67 10.07 -5.54 -1.75
N CYS A 68 8.84 -5.41 -2.25
CA CYS A 68 8.27 -4.14 -2.67
C CYS A 68 6.92 -3.94 -1.97
N ASP A 69 6.81 -2.88 -1.16
CA ASP A 69 5.53 -2.39 -0.62
C ASP A 69 5.01 -1.30 -1.57
N ALA A 70 4.09 -1.69 -2.44
CA ALA A 70 3.57 -0.89 -3.54
C ALA A 70 2.28 -0.18 -3.13
N GLY A 71 2.36 1.13 -2.85
CA GLY A 71 1.31 1.90 -2.21
C GLY A 71 1.37 1.77 -0.70
N CYS A 72 2.53 2.09 -0.12
CA CYS A 72 2.82 1.86 1.30
C CYS A 72 1.97 2.72 2.26
N GLY A 73 1.35 3.80 1.76
CA GLY A 73 0.67 4.78 2.60
C GLY A 73 1.58 5.30 3.70
N VAL A 74 1.15 5.21 4.93
CA VAL A 74 1.91 5.64 6.11
C VAL A 74 2.76 4.52 6.74
N GLY A 75 3.07 3.46 5.98
CA GLY A 75 3.96 2.38 6.39
C GLY A 75 3.30 1.31 7.26
N SER A 76 1.98 1.16 7.17
CA SER A 76 1.22 0.20 7.99
C SER A 76 1.63 -1.25 7.75
N LEU A 77 2.11 -1.62 6.56
CA LEU A 77 2.70 -2.93 6.26
C LEU A 77 4.22 -2.92 6.36
N THR A 78 4.88 -1.88 5.84
CA THR A 78 6.35 -1.75 5.84
C THR A 78 6.94 -1.95 7.24
N ILE A 79 6.39 -1.27 8.26
CA ILE A 79 6.91 -1.33 9.63
C ILE A 79 6.83 -2.76 10.21
N PRO A 80 5.70 -3.47 10.16
CA PRO A 80 5.64 -4.88 10.56
C PRO A 80 6.62 -5.79 9.81
N LEU A 81 6.83 -5.60 8.50
CA LEU A 81 7.82 -6.37 7.73
C LEU A 81 9.25 -6.16 8.25
N LEU A 82 9.63 -4.90 8.50
CA LEU A 82 10.93 -4.56 9.07
C LEU A 82 11.13 -5.16 10.47
N ARG A 83 10.09 -5.13 11.32
CA ARG A 83 10.11 -5.77 12.64
C ARG A 83 10.29 -7.29 12.56
N LYS A 84 9.84 -7.94 11.47
CA LYS A 84 10.03 -9.37 11.19
C LYS A 84 11.38 -9.72 10.57
N GLY A 85 12.24 -8.75 10.36
CA GLY A 85 13.60 -8.96 9.91
C GLY A 85 13.83 -8.83 8.42
N VAL A 86 12.85 -8.33 7.66
CA VAL A 86 13.06 -7.92 6.26
C VAL A 86 14.16 -6.87 6.22
N LYS A 87 15.15 -7.04 5.31
CA LYS A 87 16.31 -6.16 5.21
C LYS A 87 16.38 -5.37 3.91
N ASP A 88 15.90 -5.93 2.80
CA ASP A 88 15.85 -5.24 1.49
C ASP A 88 14.40 -5.04 1.08
N ILE A 89 13.97 -3.80 1.10
CA ILE A 89 12.60 -3.42 0.76
C ILE A 89 12.55 -2.10 -0.01
N GLN A 90 11.85 -2.09 -1.14
CA GLN A 90 11.43 -0.87 -1.80
C GLN A 90 10.06 -0.47 -1.26
N VAL A 91 9.96 0.74 -0.78
CA VAL A 91 8.75 1.35 -0.22
C VAL A 91 8.31 2.45 -1.17
N SER A 92 7.15 2.29 -1.79
CA SER A 92 6.68 3.23 -2.82
C SER A 92 5.24 3.68 -2.58
N ASP A 93 4.99 4.94 -2.92
CA ASP A 93 3.65 5.54 -2.94
C ASP A 93 3.61 6.65 -3.99
N ILE A 94 2.43 6.95 -4.52
CA ILE A 94 2.20 8.08 -5.44
C ILE A 94 2.34 9.42 -4.71
N SER A 95 2.09 9.45 -3.40
CA SER A 95 2.13 10.62 -2.54
C SER A 95 3.48 10.77 -1.84
N ALA A 96 4.13 11.92 -2.06
CA ALA A 96 5.34 12.29 -1.36
C ALA A 96 5.10 12.42 0.16
N SER A 97 3.95 12.96 0.57
CA SER A 97 3.56 13.09 1.98
C SER A 97 3.48 11.74 2.68
N MET A 98 2.95 10.70 2.01
CA MET A 98 2.90 9.34 2.54
C MET A 98 4.30 8.76 2.72
N ILE A 99 5.19 8.94 1.77
CA ILE A 99 6.58 8.48 1.86
C ILE A 99 7.31 9.16 3.03
N GLU A 100 7.16 10.47 3.19
CA GLU A 100 7.82 11.20 4.29
C GLU A 100 7.28 10.76 5.67
N GLU A 101 5.97 10.56 5.80
CA GLU A 101 5.37 10.03 7.03
C GLU A 101 5.88 8.60 7.33
N THR A 102 5.96 7.76 6.31
CA THR A 102 6.50 6.40 6.46
C THR A 102 7.96 6.43 6.93
N LYS A 103 8.80 7.30 6.36
CA LYS A 103 10.19 7.49 6.82
C LYS A 103 10.25 7.92 8.28
N LEU A 104 9.41 8.90 8.66
CA LEU A 104 9.34 9.40 10.03
C LEU A 104 8.96 8.28 11.01
N ARG A 105 7.94 7.51 10.70
CA ARG A 105 7.51 6.38 11.54
C ARG A 105 8.57 5.29 11.67
N ILE A 106 9.23 4.92 10.58
CA ILE A 106 10.33 3.95 10.57
C ILE A 106 11.48 4.44 11.44
N LYS A 107 11.84 5.74 11.34
CA LYS A 107 12.87 6.37 12.17
C LYS A 107 12.49 6.34 13.66
N ASN A 108 11.26 6.70 13.99
CA ASN A 108 10.77 6.71 15.38
C ASN A 108 10.73 5.31 16.01
N GLU A 109 10.65 4.26 15.19
CA GLU A 109 10.73 2.85 15.61
C GLU A 109 12.17 2.32 15.68
N GLY A 110 13.18 3.12 15.31
CA GLY A 110 14.58 2.68 15.27
C GLY A 110 14.90 1.65 14.20
N LEU A 111 14.09 1.61 13.11
CA LEU A 111 14.19 0.62 12.04
C LEU A 111 14.91 1.15 10.79
N ASN A 112 15.48 2.33 10.83
CA ASN A 112 16.02 3.07 9.67
C ASN A 112 17.41 2.63 9.19
N ASN A 113 18.04 1.67 9.85
CA ASN A 113 19.37 1.14 9.52
C ASN A 113 19.32 -0.11 8.60
N ARG A 114 18.24 -0.28 7.86
CA ARG A 114 18.02 -1.38 6.92
C ARG A 114 18.17 -0.91 5.47
N GLY A 115 18.25 -1.85 4.53
CA GLY A 115 18.28 -1.57 3.09
C GLY A 115 16.93 -1.11 2.54
N ILE A 116 16.44 0.03 3.02
CA ILE A 116 15.14 0.59 2.64
C ILE A 116 15.33 1.58 1.49
N LYS A 117 14.66 1.34 0.38
CA LYS A 117 14.65 2.22 -0.80
C LYS A 117 13.28 2.90 -0.87
N TYR A 118 13.25 4.22 -0.80
CA TYR A 118 12.01 5.00 -0.89
C TYR A 118 11.81 5.54 -2.30
N LYS A 119 10.61 5.42 -2.83
CA LYS A 119 10.27 5.90 -4.17
C LYS A 119 8.90 6.57 -4.20
N VAL A 120 8.84 7.84 -4.61
CA VAL A 120 7.58 8.49 -4.97
C VAL A 120 7.30 8.15 -6.44
N SER A 121 6.29 7.32 -6.70
CA SER A 121 6.05 6.78 -8.05
C SER A 121 4.65 6.19 -8.17
N ASP A 122 4.06 6.31 -9.36
CA ASP A 122 2.92 5.49 -9.76
C ASP A 122 3.30 4.01 -9.78
N LEU A 123 2.31 3.13 -9.56
CA LEU A 123 2.55 1.68 -9.59
C LEU A 123 3.10 1.21 -10.94
N GLU A 124 2.63 1.77 -12.04
CA GLU A 124 3.04 1.43 -13.41
C GLU A 124 4.45 1.90 -13.77
N GLN A 125 5.02 2.82 -12.97
CA GLN A 125 6.38 3.33 -13.16
C GLN A 125 7.39 2.67 -12.21
N LEU A 126 6.94 1.71 -11.40
CA LEU A 126 7.82 0.93 -10.55
C LEU A 126 8.75 0.10 -11.43
N THR A 127 9.99 -0.02 -10.97
CA THR A 127 11.04 -0.80 -11.65
C THR A 127 11.79 -1.63 -10.64
N GLY A 128 12.38 -2.70 -11.09
CA GLY A 128 13.11 -3.65 -10.26
C GLY A 128 12.51 -5.04 -10.32
N THR A 129 13.10 -5.95 -9.57
CA THR A 129 12.64 -7.33 -9.46
C THR A 129 12.68 -7.72 -8.00
N PHE A 130 11.58 -8.29 -7.50
CA PHE A 130 11.39 -8.56 -6.08
C PHE A 130 10.84 -9.97 -5.86
N ASP A 131 11.25 -10.61 -4.78
CA ASP A 131 10.67 -11.89 -4.39
C ASP A 131 9.20 -11.72 -3.98
N PHE A 132 8.91 -10.64 -3.27
CA PHE A 132 7.55 -10.28 -2.87
C PHE A 132 7.20 -8.88 -3.33
N VAL A 133 6.11 -8.75 -4.08
CA VAL A 133 5.43 -7.47 -4.30
C VAL A 133 4.11 -7.51 -3.54
N ILE A 134 3.85 -6.50 -2.70
CA ILE A 134 2.66 -6.43 -1.88
C ILE A 134 1.96 -5.10 -2.13
N CYS A 135 0.67 -5.15 -2.42
CA CYS A 135 -0.15 -3.98 -2.71
C CYS A 135 -1.49 -4.10 -1.96
N LEU A 136 -1.67 -3.30 -0.91
CA LEU A 136 -2.84 -3.38 -0.03
C LEU A 136 -3.72 -2.13 -0.17
N ASP A 137 -5.00 -2.33 -0.49
CA ASP A 137 -6.05 -1.32 -0.54
C ASP A 137 -5.81 -0.13 -1.50
N VAL A 138 -4.94 -0.31 -2.51
CA VAL A 138 -4.63 0.73 -3.51
C VAL A 138 -5.63 0.72 -4.67
N PHE A 139 -5.96 -0.45 -5.20
CA PHE A 139 -6.76 -0.59 -6.43
C PHE A 139 -8.19 -0.08 -6.31
N ILE A 140 -8.71 0.07 -5.08
CA ILE A 140 -10.05 0.63 -4.82
C ILE A 140 -10.21 2.09 -5.27
N HIS A 141 -9.10 2.77 -5.53
CA HIS A 141 -9.06 4.18 -5.93
C HIS A 141 -9.03 4.35 -7.46
N TYR A 142 -8.99 3.26 -8.22
CA TYR A 142 -8.84 3.27 -9.67
C TYR A 142 -9.98 2.54 -10.37
N PRO A 143 -10.32 2.91 -11.61
CA PRO A 143 -11.20 2.11 -12.46
C PRO A 143 -10.65 0.71 -12.69
N GLN A 144 -11.53 -0.26 -12.90
CA GLN A 144 -11.15 -1.67 -13.04
C GLN A 144 -10.08 -1.88 -14.13
N SER A 145 -10.23 -1.26 -15.31
CA SER A 145 -9.27 -1.40 -16.41
C SER A 145 -7.86 -0.91 -16.05
N VAL A 146 -7.77 0.18 -15.28
CA VAL A 146 -6.49 0.73 -14.79
C VAL A 146 -5.89 -0.20 -13.74
N ALA A 147 -6.71 -0.68 -12.80
CA ALA A 147 -6.28 -1.62 -11.77
C ALA A 147 -5.75 -2.94 -12.37
N GLU A 148 -6.38 -3.46 -13.44
CA GLU A 148 -5.92 -4.66 -14.15
C GLU A 148 -4.54 -4.46 -14.79
N GLU A 149 -4.29 -3.31 -15.43
CA GLU A 149 -2.98 -2.95 -16.00
C GLU A 149 -1.91 -2.84 -14.88
N MET A 150 -2.25 -2.22 -13.75
CA MET A 150 -1.37 -2.11 -12.58
C MET A 150 -1.01 -3.49 -12.02
N VAL A 151 -2.00 -4.37 -11.83
CA VAL A 151 -1.77 -5.74 -11.33
C VAL A 151 -0.85 -6.50 -12.28
N LYS A 152 -1.05 -6.41 -13.59
CA LYS A 152 -0.19 -7.06 -14.59
C LYS A 152 1.24 -6.56 -14.47
N HIS A 153 1.44 -5.24 -14.38
CA HIS A 153 2.78 -4.66 -14.20
C HIS A 153 3.45 -5.15 -12.90
N LEU A 154 2.71 -5.18 -11.78
CA LEU A 154 3.26 -5.69 -10.51
C LEU A 154 3.60 -7.19 -10.59
N CYS A 155 2.86 -7.98 -11.37
CA CYS A 155 3.21 -9.37 -11.64
C CYS A 155 4.57 -9.47 -12.35
N ASP A 156 4.83 -8.62 -13.34
CA ASP A 156 6.08 -8.62 -14.11
C ASP A 156 7.31 -8.26 -13.25
N LEU A 157 7.11 -7.53 -12.14
CA LEU A 157 8.16 -7.21 -11.17
C LEU A 157 8.41 -8.33 -10.13
N THR A 158 7.56 -9.38 -10.12
CA THR A 158 7.51 -10.37 -9.04
C THR A 158 8.15 -11.69 -9.47
N THR A 159 9.12 -12.18 -8.70
CA THR A 159 9.75 -13.50 -8.97
C THR A 159 9.10 -14.64 -8.20
N SER A 160 8.52 -14.38 -7.04
CA SER A 160 7.94 -15.43 -6.19
C SER A 160 6.44 -15.22 -5.94
N ARG A 161 6.04 -14.13 -5.29
CA ARG A 161 4.65 -13.91 -4.88
C ARG A 161 4.23 -12.44 -5.02
N LEU A 162 3.14 -12.21 -5.77
CA LEU A 162 2.35 -10.99 -5.69
C LEU A 162 1.22 -11.18 -4.67
N ILE A 163 1.11 -10.27 -3.71
CA ILE A 163 -0.01 -10.18 -2.76
C ILE A 163 -0.75 -8.88 -3.05
N ALA A 164 -1.87 -8.99 -3.72
CA ALA A 164 -2.74 -7.86 -4.04
C ALA A 164 -4.05 -8.02 -3.27
N VAL A 165 -4.34 -7.09 -2.36
CA VAL A 165 -5.58 -7.08 -1.57
C VAL A 165 -6.33 -5.79 -1.80
N SER A 166 -7.60 -5.91 -2.12
CA SER A 166 -8.50 -4.76 -2.27
C SER A 166 -9.76 -5.00 -1.45
N TYR A 167 -10.00 -4.17 -0.45
CA TYR A 167 -11.15 -4.28 0.42
C TYR A 167 -12.34 -3.52 -0.13
N THR A 168 -13.31 -4.22 -0.70
CA THR A 168 -14.58 -3.61 -1.12
C THR A 168 -15.59 -3.70 0.00
N HIS A 169 -16.04 -2.57 0.52
CA HIS A 169 -17.11 -2.50 1.50
C HIS A 169 -18.38 -3.19 0.93
N ARG A 170 -19.05 -4.05 1.72
CA ARG A 170 -20.29 -4.74 1.31
C ARG A 170 -21.37 -3.79 0.73
N ARG A 171 -21.34 -2.50 1.06
CA ARG A 171 -22.22 -1.48 0.50
C ARG A 171 -21.91 -1.15 -0.98
N CYS A 172 -20.68 -1.29 -1.46
CA CYS A 172 -20.36 -1.08 -2.87
C CYS A 172 -20.88 -2.21 -3.77
N ARG A 173 -20.99 -3.44 -3.28
CA ARG A 173 -21.54 -4.57 -4.04
C ARG A 173 -23.03 -4.39 -4.41
N ARG A 174 -23.79 -3.56 -3.69
CA ARG A 174 -25.21 -3.29 -4.01
C ARG A 174 -25.43 -2.25 -5.12
N ARG A 175 -24.43 -1.38 -5.40
CA ARG A 175 -24.55 -0.35 -6.44
C ARG A 175 -24.20 -0.82 -7.85
N THR A 176 -23.41 -1.86 -8.00
CA THR A 176 -23.06 -2.44 -9.32
C THR A 176 -24.11 -3.43 -9.85
N ARG A 177 -25.14 -3.79 -9.07
CA ARG A 177 -26.23 -4.69 -9.49
C ARG A 177 -27.49 -3.96 -9.98
N CYS A 178 -27.51 -2.63 -10.00
CA CYS A 178 -28.67 -1.84 -10.43
C CYS A 178 -28.36 -1.04 -11.70
N ARG A 179 -27.89 -1.70 -12.76
CA ARG A 179 -28.03 -1.22 -14.15
C ARG A 179 -27.87 -2.43 -15.09
N SER A 180 -28.95 -3.11 -15.29
CA SER A 180 -29.31 -3.79 -16.52
C SER A 180 -30.58 -3.18 -17.03
#